data_a0e5450b8df83646aeeae68bb1e96b51
#
_entry.id   a0e5450b8df83646aeeae68bb1e96b51
#
_cell.length_a   1.000
_cell.length_b   1.000
_cell.length_c   1.000
_cell.angle_alpha   90.00
_cell.angle_beta   90.00
_cell.angle_gamma   90.00
#
_symmetry.space_group_name_H-M   'P 1'
#
loop_
_entity.id
_entity.type
_entity.pdbx_description
1 polymer ?
#
loop_
_entity_poly.entity_id
_entity_poly.type
_entity_poly.pdbx_seq_one_letter_code
_entity_poly.pdbx_strand_id
1 'polypeptide(L)'
;EIGSGLVGSEMCIRDSSKDYFTTLAFVDVKTNGEREFSFARNHGADKMLAVEEIPEDIITQSKILHIGSISLTDEPCRSATVYAVNTARQNGVIVSYDPNFRASLWKDKNEAINTMRSMIQYADLMKISEEETELLTGKADYTEAADILIGQGVKIVAVTLGKKGAFVRTEKGGILVKGFTNSAVDATGAGDAFWGGFLYKLAESGKKLCELTPEEVSEFADFGNASASVCVENYGAIPAMPTLEQVLKKQKEERQK
;
A
#
# COMPACT_ATOMS: atom_id res chain seq x y z
N GLU A 1 -24.84 1.12 9.39
CA GLU A 1 -23.62 1.66 10.03
C GLU A 1 -22.56 0.59 10.00
N ILE A 2 -21.58 0.72 9.16
CA ILE A 2 -20.37 -0.11 9.26
C ILE A 2 -19.55 0.53 10.37
N GLY A 3 -19.69 0.00 11.58
CA GLY A 3 -18.92 0.45 12.73
C GLY A 3 -17.45 0.19 12.50
N SER A 4 -16.68 1.24 12.24
CA SER A 4 -15.23 1.17 12.23
C SER A 4 -14.71 1.14 13.66
N GLY A 5 -14.85 -0.02 14.32
CA GLY A 5 -14.36 -0.24 15.68
C GLY A 5 -12.86 -0.51 15.78
N LEU A 6 -12.05 0.04 14.89
CA LEU A 6 -10.59 -0.06 14.98
C LEU A 6 -10.07 1.06 15.86
N VAL A 7 -9.54 0.69 17.02
CA VAL A 7 -8.75 1.58 17.87
C VAL A 7 -7.63 2.18 17.02
N GLY A 8 -7.64 3.50 16.86
CA GLY A 8 -6.72 4.23 15.96
C GLY A 8 -7.34 4.69 14.65
N SER A 9 -8.44 4.12 14.18
CA SER A 9 -9.16 4.63 13.00
C SER A 9 -9.94 5.92 13.30
N GLU A 10 -10.20 6.21 14.56
CA GLU A 10 -10.82 7.47 15.01
C GLU A 10 -9.86 8.65 14.88
N MET A 11 -8.56 8.40 14.83
CA MET A 11 -7.56 9.44 14.55
C MET A 11 -7.42 9.71 13.05
N CYS A 12 -7.92 8.84 12.21
CA CYS A 12 -8.02 9.08 10.79
C CYS A 12 -9.25 9.95 10.55
N ILE A 13 -9.06 11.13 10.01
CA ILE A 13 -10.16 11.94 9.52
C ILE A 13 -10.82 11.15 8.40
N ARG A 14 -11.97 10.57 8.70
CA ARG A 14 -12.88 9.97 7.74
C ARG A 14 -13.98 10.98 7.51
N ASP A 15 -13.74 11.88 6.56
CA ASP A 15 -14.75 12.84 6.20
C ASP A 15 -15.95 12.12 5.59
N SER A 16 -17.14 12.51 6.00
CA SER A 16 -18.38 12.06 5.41
C SER A 16 -18.99 13.18 4.59
N SER A 17 -19.27 12.90 3.33
CA SER A 17 -20.02 13.82 2.49
C SER A 17 -21.53 13.63 2.68
N LYS A 18 -22.29 14.74 2.67
CA LYS A 18 -23.75 14.71 2.61
C LYS A 18 -24.26 14.67 1.18
N ASP A 19 -23.41 15.01 0.21
CA ASP A 19 -23.81 15.23 -1.19
C ASP A 19 -23.42 14.05 -2.09
N TYR A 20 -22.49 13.19 -1.61
CA TYR A 20 -21.95 12.06 -2.37
C TYR A 20 -22.07 10.75 -1.59
N PHE A 21 -22.35 9.67 -2.30
CA PHE A 21 -22.45 8.36 -1.67
C PHE A 21 -21.09 7.67 -1.49
N THR A 22 -21.02 6.72 -0.59
CA THR A 22 -19.85 5.86 -0.43
C THR A 22 -19.71 4.95 -1.65
N THR A 23 -18.53 4.94 -2.27
CA THR A 23 -18.21 3.99 -3.35
C THR A 23 -18.44 2.55 -2.87
N LEU A 24 -19.13 1.77 -3.69
CA LEU A 24 -19.37 0.35 -3.43
C LEU A 24 -18.41 -0.48 -4.29
N ALA A 25 -17.70 -1.40 -3.64
CA ALA A 25 -16.90 -2.42 -4.30
C ALA A 25 -17.61 -3.77 -4.19
N PHE A 26 -17.91 -4.39 -5.31
CA PHE A 26 -18.46 -5.73 -5.40
C PHE A 26 -17.33 -6.70 -5.71
N VAL A 27 -17.19 -7.74 -4.92
CA VAL A 27 -16.18 -8.77 -5.10
C VAL A 27 -16.87 -10.05 -5.53
N ASP A 28 -16.64 -10.46 -6.77
CA ASP A 28 -17.05 -11.77 -7.27
C ASP A 28 -15.91 -12.77 -7.07
N VAL A 29 -16.17 -13.83 -6.31
CA VAL A 29 -15.20 -14.88 -6.04
C VAL A 29 -15.53 -16.06 -6.94
N LYS A 30 -14.69 -16.30 -7.96
CA LYS A 30 -14.84 -17.41 -8.90
C LYS A 30 -14.54 -18.74 -8.20
N THR A 31 -15.04 -19.82 -8.76
CA THR A 31 -14.84 -21.20 -8.24
C THR A 31 -13.37 -21.63 -8.17
N ASN A 32 -12.50 -21.01 -8.96
CA ASN A 32 -11.05 -21.24 -8.94
C ASN A 32 -10.30 -20.36 -7.90
N GLY A 33 -11.03 -19.57 -7.10
CA GLY A 33 -10.45 -18.66 -6.10
C GLY A 33 -10.01 -17.29 -6.64
N GLU A 34 -10.13 -17.08 -7.96
CA GLU A 34 -9.89 -15.76 -8.56
C GLU A 34 -11.00 -14.77 -8.18
N ARG A 35 -10.65 -13.50 -8.13
CA ARG A 35 -11.55 -12.41 -7.77
C ARG A 35 -11.66 -11.41 -8.89
N GLU A 36 -12.88 -10.97 -9.12
CA GLU A 36 -13.18 -9.88 -10.01
C GLU A 36 -13.83 -8.75 -9.21
N PHE A 37 -13.33 -7.55 -9.40
CA PHE A 37 -13.84 -6.36 -8.72
C PHE A 37 -14.66 -5.53 -9.68
N SER A 38 -15.88 -5.18 -9.25
CA SER A 38 -16.73 -4.20 -9.91
C SER A 38 -17.02 -3.06 -8.95
N PHE A 39 -17.04 -1.83 -9.45
CA PHE A 39 -17.20 -0.65 -8.62
C PHE A 39 -18.39 0.20 -9.06
N ALA A 40 -19.26 0.54 -8.11
CA ALA A 40 -20.22 1.64 -8.28
C ALA A 40 -19.57 2.90 -7.68
N ARG A 41 -18.87 3.68 -8.54
CA ARG A 41 -18.04 4.82 -8.13
C ARG A 41 -18.41 6.14 -8.80
N ASN A 42 -19.42 6.16 -9.69
CA ASN A 42 -19.91 7.40 -10.26
C ASN A 42 -20.48 8.28 -9.16
N HIS A 43 -19.92 9.50 -8.98
CA HIS A 43 -20.22 10.40 -7.88
C HIS A 43 -19.90 9.84 -6.48
N GLY A 44 -18.94 8.91 -6.37
CA GLY A 44 -18.44 8.43 -5.09
C GLY A 44 -17.71 9.53 -4.32
N ALA A 45 -17.93 9.62 -3.01
CA ALA A 45 -17.33 10.63 -2.14
C ALA A 45 -15.79 10.62 -2.18
N ASP A 46 -15.20 9.46 -2.37
CA ASP A 46 -13.73 9.28 -2.47
C ASP A 46 -13.08 9.98 -3.68
N LYS A 47 -13.87 10.37 -4.69
CA LYS A 47 -13.40 11.14 -5.84
C LYS A 47 -13.48 12.65 -5.62
N MET A 48 -14.22 13.08 -4.63
CA MET A 48 -14.64 14.47 -4.47
C MET A 48 -13.81 15.26 -3.47
N LEU A 49 -12.77 14.64 -2.90
CA LEU A 49 -11.83 15.32 -2.01
C LEU A 49 -11.12 16.45 -2.78
N ALA A 50 -11.29 17.68 -2.31
CA ALA A 50 -10.71 18.87 -2.91
C ALA A 50 -9.47 19.35 -2.13
N VAL A 51 -8.65 20.19 -2.76
CA VAL A 51 -7.42 20.72 -2.16
C VAL A 51 -7.71 21.47 -0.86
N GLU A 52 -8.81 22.23 -0.83
CA GLU A 52 -9.23 23.06 0.31
C GLU A 52 -9.63 22.23 1.54
N GLU A 53 -9.89 20.93 1.32
CA GLU A 53 -10.26 19.99 2.38
C GLU A 53 -9.04 19.26 2.97
N ILE A 54 -7.84 19.47 2.42
CA ILE A 54 -6.61 18.82 2.90
C ILE A 54 -6.09 19.54 4.17
N PRO A 55 -6.08 18.86 5.33
CA PRO A 55 -5.57 19.44 6.56
C PRO A 55 -4.04 19.39 6.58
N GLU A 56 -3.38 20.48 6.23
CA GLU A 56 -1.92 20.55 6.14
C GLU A 56 -1.21 20.21 7.46
N ASP A 57 -1.78 20.59 8.58
CA ASP A 57 -1.24 20.33 9.91
C ASP A 57 -1.16 18.83 10.22
N ILE A 58 -2.11 18.04 9.75
CA ILE A 58 -2.07 16.57 9.87
C ILE A 58 -0.93 16.02 9.03
N ILE A 59 -0.76 16.49 7.79
CA ILE A 59 0.33 16.03 6.93
C ILE A 59 1.68 16.39 7.57
N THR A 60 1.86 17.65 7.98
CA THR A 60 3.16 18.13 8.50
C THR A 60 3.56 17.49 9.82
N GLN A 61 2.60 17.01 10.62
CA GLN A 61 2.84 16.31 11.88
C GLN A 61 2.98 14.78 11.68
N SER A 62 2.72 14.26 10.48
CA SER A 62 2.81 12.83 10.19
C SER A 62 4.26 12.40 9.96
N LYS A 63 4.57 11.14 10.28
CA LYS A 63 5.84 10.53 9.91
C LYS A 63 5.85 10.09 8.44
N ILE A 64 4.71 9.60 7.96
CA ILE A 64 4.55 9.01 6.63
C ILE A 64 3.21 9.45 6.05
N LEU A 65 3.22 9.95 4.83
CA LEU A 65 2.04 10.10 3.98
C LEU A 65 1.97 8.90 3.04
N HIS A 66 0.89 8.13 3.11
CA HIS A 66 0.67 7.01 2.19
C HIS A 66 -0.37 7.37 1.13
N ILE A 67 -0.06 7.07 -0.12
CA ILE A 67 -0.93 7.28 -1.28
C ILE A 67 -1.07 6.03 -2.13
N GLY A 68 -2.18 5.95 -2.86
CA GLY A 68 -2.41 4.96 -3.91
C GLY A 68 -2.78 5.62 -5.24
N SER A 69 -2.97 4.82 -6.31
CA SER A 69 -3.35 5.37 -7.61
C SER A 69 -4.85 5.63 -7.77
N ILE A 70 -5.68 5.09 -6.90
CA ILE A 70 -7.14 5.23 -7.00
C ILE A 70 -7.57 6.70 -6.85
N SER A 71 -6.90 7.46 -6.00
CA SER A 71 -7.16 8.89 -5.83
C SER A 71 -6.68 9.75 -7.00
N LEU A 72 -5.96 9.15 -7.95
CA LEU A 72 -5.44 9.84 -9.14
C LEU A 72 -6.32 9.65 -10.39
N THR A 73 -7.42 8.90 -10.29
CA THR A 73 -8.28 8.56 -11.43
C THR A 73 -9.09 9.73 -11.96
N ASP A 74 -9.50 10.64 -11.08
CA ASP A 74 -10.40 11.75 -11.42
C ASP A 74 -10.09 13.01 -10.60
N GLU A 75 -10.54 14.16 -11.11
CA GLU A 75 -10.58 15.42 -10.34
C GLU A 75 -11.85 15.49 -9.48
N PRO A 76 -11.82 16.22 -8.36
CA PRO A 76 -10.72 17.02 -7.80
C PRO A 76 -9.69 16.21 -6.99
N CYS A 77 -9.95 14.93 -6.70
CA CYS A 77 -9.12 14.11 -5.80
C CYS A 77 -7.67 13.94 -6.32
N ARG A 78 -7.45 13.92 -7.63
CA ARG A 78 -6.10 13.90 -8.21
C ARG A 78 -5.31 15.13 -7.78
N SER A 79 -5.87 16.33 -7.96
CA SER A 79 -5.23 17.57 -7.54
C SER A 79 -4.98 17.61 -6.03
N ALA A 80 -5.93 17.17 -5.22
CA ALA A 80 -5.78 17.06 -3.78
C ALA A 80 -4.64 16.11 -3.38
N THR A 81 -4.53 14.95 -4.04
CA THR A 81 -3.45 13.98 -3.80
C THR A 81 -2.08 14.58 -4.14
N VAL A 82 -1.95 15.24 -5.28
CA VAL A 82 -0.69 15.90 -5.70
C VAL A 82 -0.32 17.01 -4.72
N TYR A 83 -1.29 17.79 -4.27
CA TYR A 83 -1.08 18.84 -3.27
C TYR A 83 -0.57 18.24 -1.94
N ALA A 84 -1.24 17.20 -1.42
CA ALA A 84 -0.84 16.50 -0.19
C ALA A 84 0.60 15.97 -0.28
N VAL A 85 0.98 15.36 -1.40
CA VAL A 85 2.33 14.84 -1.65
C VAL A 85 3.36 15.97 -1.66
N ASN A 86 3.07 17.08 -2.32
CA ASN A 86 3.99 18.22 -2.35
C ASN A 86 4.15 18.83 -0.94
N THR A 87 3.07 18.97 -0.18
CA THR A 87 3.11 19.42 1.21
C THR A 87 3.96 18.49 2.08
N ALA A 88 3.78 17.18 1.96
CA ALA A 88 4.58 16.19 2.69
C ALA A 88 6.08 16.35 2.39
N ARG A 89 6.46 16.40 1.12
CA ARG A 89 7.85 16.54 0.70
C ARG A 89 8.50 17.83 1.16
N GLN A 90 7.80 18.95 1.07
CA GLN A 90 8.29 20.25 1.54
C GLN A 90 8.56 20.28 3.04
N ASN A 91 7.87 19.44 3.81
CA ASN A 91 7.99 19.34 5.26
C ASN A 91 8.80 18.12 5.74
N GLY A 92 9.45 17.38 4.83
CA GLY A 92 10.31 16.24 5.19
C GLY A 92 9.53 15.01 5.68
N VAL A 93 8.24 14.94 5.38
CA VAL A 93 7.39 13.77 5.63
C VAL A 93 7.67 12.72 4.56
N ILE A 94 7.88 11.47 4.97
CA ILE A 94 8.15 10.35 4.06
C ILE A 94 6.91 10.08 3.20
N VAL A 95 7.09 10.00 1.90
CA VAL A 95 6.01 9.62 0.96
C VAL A 95 6.10 8.14 0.64
N SER A 96 5.06 7.41 1.00
CA SER A 96 4.85 5.99 0.70
C SER A 96 3.84 5.83 -0.42
N TYR A 97 4.17 5.06 -1.44
CA TYR A 97 3.32 4.85 -2.61
C TYR A 97 3.07 3.37 -2.91
N ASP A 98 1.79 2.99 -2.95
CA ASP A 98 1.32 1.72 -3.50
C ASP A 98 0.40 2.01 -4.69
N PRO A 99 0.84 1.80 -5.93
CA PRO A 99 0.00 2.04 -7.11
C PRO A 99 -1.33 1.32 -7.04
N ASN A 100 -1.32 0.07 -6.57
CA ASN A 100 -2.51 -0.75 -6.35
C ASN A 100 -3.47 -0.70 -7.55
N PHE A 101 -2.94 -1.01 -8.72
CA PHE A 101 -3.61 -0.85 -10.01
C PHE A 101 -4.92 -1.64 -10.10
N ARG A 102 -5.98 -0.96 -10.49
CA ARG A 102 -7.30 -1.54 -10.75
C ARG A 102 -7.79 -1.09 -12.11
N ALA A 103 -7.61 -1.93 -13.14
CA ALA A 103 -7.92 -1.59 -14.53
C ALA A 103 -9.35 -1.06 -14.71
N SER A 104 -10.31 -1.62 -13.98
CA SER A 104 -11.74 -1.23 -14.05
C SER A 104 -12.05 0.19 -13.55
N LEU A 105 -11.11 0.84 -12.85
CA LEU A 105 -11.27 2.21 -12.34
C LEU A 105 -10.71 3.29 -13.28
N TRP A 106 -10.00 2.88 -14.32
CA TRP A 106 -9.39 3.80 -15.28
C TRP A 106 -10.12 3.77 -16.60
N LYS A 107 -10.21 4.93 -17.23
CA LYS A 107 -10.86 5.06 -18.57
C LYS A 107 -9.98 4.50 -19.68
N ASP A 108 -8.67 4.61 -19.50
CA ASP A 108 -7.65 4.15 -20.44
C ASP A 108 -6.45 3.58 -19.71
N LYS A 109 -5.92 2.45 -20.18
CA LYS A 109 -4.78 1.77 -19.58
C LYS A 109 -3.49 2.59 -19.69
N ASN A 110 -3.28 3.30 -20.79
CA ASN A 110 -2.07 4.11 -20.97
C ASN A 110 -2.12 5.35 -20.08
N GLU A 111 -3.30 5.97 -19.92
CA GLU A 111 -3.50 7.05 -18.95
C GLU A 111 -3.14 6.57 -17.54
N ALA A 112 -3.65 5.40 -17.15
CA ALA A 112 -3.34 4.80 -15.85
C ALA A 112 -1.82 4.63 -15.64
N ILE A 113 -1.14 3.96 -16.59
CA ILE A 113 0.30 3.71 -16.53
C ILE A 113 1.09 5.02 -16.45
N ASN A 114 0.78 5.98 -17.29
CA ASN A 114 1.47 7.26 -17.30
C ASN A 114 1.26 8.03 -16.00
N THR A 115 0.04 8.06 -15.48
CA THR A 115 -0.28 8.70 -14.20
C THR A 115 0.43 8.00 -13.04
N MET A 116 0.39 6.67 -12.98
CA MET A 116 1.10 5.93 -11.94
C MET A 116 2.62 6.18 -11.99
N ARG A 117 3.22 6.14 -13.19
CA ARG A 117 4.65 6.42 -13.39
C ARG A 117 5.03 7.84 -12.99
N SER A 118 4.16 8.82 -13.24
CA SER A 118 4.43 10.22 -12.88
C SER A 118 4.56 10.45 -11.39
N MET A 119 3.99 9.57 -10.57
CA MET A 119 4.07 9.66 -9.10
C MET A 119 5.34 9.05 -8.51
N ILE A 120 6.08 8.22 -9.25
CA ILE A 120 7.30 7.57 -8.76
C ILE A 120 8.32 8.60 -8.28
N GLN A 121 8.48 9.71 -8.98
CA GLN A 121 9.41 10.79 -8.62
C GLN A 121 9.16 11.43 -7.25
N TYR A 122 7.98 11.24 -6.69
CA TYR A 122 7.60 11.78 -5.38
C TYR A 122 7.75 10.77 -4.25
N ALA A 123 7.87 9.48 -4.58
CA ALA A 123 7.88 8.41 -3.60
C ALA A 123 9.26 8.18 -2.99
N ASP A 124 9.32 8.12 -1.67
CA ASP A 124 10.48 7.64 -0.93
C ASP A 124 10.43 6.12 -0.76
N LEU A 125 9.24 5.58 -0.57
CA LEU A 125 8.96 4.17 -0.40
C LEU A 125 7.94 3.72 -1.42
N MET A 126 8.15 2.55 -2.03
CA MET A 126 7.16 1.94 -2.91
C MET A 126 6.91 0.49 -2.56
N LYS A 127 5.65 0.10 -2.55
CA LYS A 127 5.23 -1.30 -2.61
C LYS A 127 4.54 -1.52 -3.95
N ILE A 128 4.94 -2.57 -4.64
CA ILE A 128 4.30 -3.01 -5.89
C ILE A 128 4.05 -4.52 -5.83
N SER A 129 3.13 -5.01 -6.62
CA SER A 129 2.95 -6.45 -6.83
C SER A 129 3.80 -6.95 -8.00
N GLU A 130 3.99 -8.29 -8.10
CA GLU A 130 4.70 -8.92 -9.22
C GLU A 130 4.04 -8.54 -10.57
N GLU A 131 2.71 -8.39 -10.61
CA GLU A 131 1.98 -8.02 -11.83
C GLU A 131 2.17 -6.53 -12.21
N GLU A 132 2.50 -5.67 -11.27
CA GLU A 132 2.71 -4.24 -11.49
C GLU A 132 4.12 -3.92 -11.98
N THR A 133 5.08 -4.85 -11.84
CA THR A 133 6.49 -4.61 -12.23
C THR A 133 6.62 -4.16 -13.68
N GLU A 134 6.05 -4.92 -14.62
CA GLU A 134 6.12 -4.61 -16.05
C GLU A 134 5.36 -3.32 -16.40
N LEU A 135 4.21 -3.08 -15.79
CA LEU A 135 3.41 -1.88 -16.02
C LEU A 135 4.17 -0.61 -15.66
N LEU A 136 4.91 -0.64 -14.55
CA LEU A 136 5.60 0.54 -14.02
C LEU A 136 6.98 0.74 -14.63
N THR A 137 7.71 -0.34 -14.90
CA THR A 137 9.13 -0.26 -15.27
C THR A 137 9.43 -0.77 -16.67
N GLY A 138 8.51 -1.52 -17.28
CA GLY A 138 8.74 -2.24 -18.55
C GLY A 138 9.53 -3.54 -18.36
N LYS A 139 9.73 -4.00 -17.14
CA LYS A 139 10.44 -5.23 -16.79
C LYS A 139 9.55 -6.16 -15.98
N ALA A 140 9.45 -7.41 -16.40
CA ALA A 140 8.70 -8.45 -15.69
C ALA A 140 9.49 -9.03 -14.52
N ASP A 141 10.84 -9.06 -14.60
CA ASP A 141 11.67 -9.50 -13.49
C ASP A 141 11.60 -8.51 -12.35
N TYR A 142 11.22 -8.97 -11.17
CA TYR A 142 10.98 -8.12 -10.01
C TYR A 142 12.28 -7.49 -9.46
N THR A 143 13.44 -8.10 -9.69
CA THR A 143 14.72 -7.55 -9.25
C THR A 143 15.15 -6.42 -10.16
N GLU A 144 15.05 -6.60 -11.49
CA GLU A 144 15.29 -5.55 -12.47
C GLU A 144 14.32 -4.37 -12.28
N ALA A 145 13.04 -4.67 -12.04
CA ALA A 145 12.03 -3.65 -11.79
C ALA A 145 12.36 -2.82 -10.54
N ALA A 146 12.74 -3.48 -9.45
CA ALA A 146 13.13 -2.79 -8.22
C ALA A 146 14.38 -1.94 -8.42
N ASP A 147 15.38 -2.42 -9.17
CA ASP A 147 16.60 -1.66 -9.50
C ASP A 147 16.27 -0.38 -10.30
N ILE A 148 15.34 -0.46 -11.24
CA ILE A 148 14.88 0.71 -12.01
C ILE A 148 14.23 1.74 -11.08
N LEU A 149 13.35 1.32 -10.16
CA LEU A 149 12.68 2.22 -9.23
C LEU A 149 13.67 2.89 -8.26
N ILE A 150 14.65 2.13 -7.75
CA ILE A 150 15.76 2.70 -6.95
C ILE A 150 16.53 3.73 -7.78
N GLY A 151 16.84 3.42 -9.05
CA GLY A 151 17.51 4.35 -9.98
C GLY A 151 16.70 5.61 -10.27
N GLN A 152 15.39 5.60 -10.10
CA GLN A 152 14.50 6.77 -10.21
C GLN A 152 14.40 7.58 -8.91
N GLY A 153 15.09 7.17 -7.84
CA GLY A 153 15.20 7.91 -6.58
C GLY A 153 14.40 7.36 -5.41
N VAL A 154 13.61 6.30 -5.62
CA VAL A 154 12.93 5.60 -4.52
C VAL A 154 13.98 5.00 -3.59
N LYS A 155 13.81 5.15 -2.26
CA LYS A 155 14.79 4.70 -1.27
C LYS A 155 14.60 3.25 -0.87
N ILE A 156 13.36 2.79 -0.81
CA ILE A 156 13.01 1.40 -0.49
C ILE A 156 11.88 0.95 -1.42
N VAL A 157 12.09 -0.17 -2.09
CA VAL A 157 11.08 -0.85 -2.91
C VAL A 157 10.78 -2.21 -2.29
N ALA A 158 9.51 -2.52 -2.12
CA ALA A 158 9.03 -3.86 -1.76
C ALA A 158 8.17 -4.41 -2.91
N VAL A 159 8.57 -5.54 -3.47
CA VAL A 159 7.78 -6.27 -4.46
C VAL A 159 7.14 -7.48 -3.80
N THR A 160 5.82 -7.50 -3.71
CA THR A 160 5.08 -8.63 -3.14
C THR A 160 4.93 -9.75 -4.19
N LEU A 161 5.24 -10.98 -3.78
CA LEU A 161 5.33 -12.17 -4.63
C LEU A 161 4.33 -13.26 -4.19
N GLY A 162 3.19 -12.83 -3.63
CA GLY A 162 2.15 -13.71 -3.11
C GLY A 162 2.70 -14.67 -2.04
N LYS A 163 2.47 -15.97 -2.21
CA LYS A 163 2.92 -17.01 -1.25
C LYS A 163 4.45 -17.11 -1.11
N LYS A 164 5.20 -16.62 -2.09
CA LYS A 164 6.68 -16.62 -2.03
C LYS A 164 7.21 -15.59 -1.01
N GLY A 165 6.39 -14.60 -0.61
CA GLY A 165 6.75 -13.52 0.30
C GLY A 165 6.96 -12.19 -0.41
N ALA A 166 8.05 -11.49 -0.11
CA ALA A 166 8.36 -10.20 -0.71
C ALA A 166 9.86 -10.03 -0.97
N PHE A 167 10.19 -9.39 -2.07
CA PHE A 167 11.55 -8.92 -2.33
C PHE A 167 11.65 -7.46 -1.91
N VAL A 168 12.62 -7.14 -1.07
CA VAL A 168 12.90 -5.75 -0.68
C VAL A 168 14.22 -5.29 -1.25
N ARG A 169 14.27 -4.05 -1.74
CA ARG A 169 15.43 -3.44 -2.37
C ARG A 169 15.68 -2.04 -1.81
N THR A 170 16.93 -1.78 -1.48
CA THR A 170 17.46 -0.48 -1.09
C THR A 170 18.66 -0.13 -1.99
N GLU A 171 19.21 1.07 -1.91
CA GLU A 171 20.46 1.41 -2.61
C GLU A 171 21.62 0.49 -2.23
N LYS A 172 21.60 -0.08 -0.99
CA LYS A 172 22.69 -0.90 -0.43
C LYS A 172 22.58 -2.40 -0.78
N GLY A 173 21.44 -2.86 -1.28
CA GLY A 173 21.22 -4.26 -1.63
C GLY A 173 19.77 -4.67 -1.63
N GLY A 174 19.49 -5.93 -1.99
CA GLY A 174 18.16 -6.50 -2.02
C GLY A 174 18.11 -7.88 -1.36
N ILE A 175 17.00 -8.19 -0.69
CA ILE A 175 16.78 -9.45 0.03
C ILE A 175 15.40 -9.99 -0.30
N LEU A 176 15.33 -11.29 -0.64
CA LEU A 176 14.07 -12.01 -0.75
C LEU A 176 13.68 -12.57 0.62
N VAL A 177 12.56 -12.08 1.13
CA VAL A 177 12.01 -12.47 2.43
C VAL A 177 10.88 -13.47 2.21
N LYS A 178 11.05 -14.69 2.70
CA LYS A 178 10.08 -15.78 2.52
C LYS A 178 8.73 -15.44 3.16
N GLY A 179 7.66 -15.83 2.48
CA GLY A 179 6.30 -15.79 3.04
C GLY A 179 6.11 -16.76 4.20
N PHE A 180 4.98 -16.65 4.85
CA PHE A 180 4.53 -17.55 5.92
C PHE A 180 3.55 -18.57 5.38
N THR A 181 3.51 -19.75 5.98
CA THR A 181 2.50 -20.78 5.70
C THR A 181 1.14 -20.30 6.21
N ASN A 182 0.12 -20.41 5.40
CA ASN A 182 -1.24 -20.04 5.77
C ASN A 182 -2.30 -20.93 5.08
N SER A 183 -3.50 -20.90 5.65
CA SER A 183 -4.70 -21.46 5.05
C SER A 183 -5.54 -20.32 4.50
N ALA A 184 -5.14 -19.83 3.31
CA ALA A 184 -5.79 -18.67 2.72
C ALA A 184 -7.27 -18.93 2.44
N VAL A 185 -8.11 -18.09 3.01
CA VAL A 185 -9.57 -18.03 2.83
C VAL A 185 -9.92 -16.88 1.90
N ASP A 186 -9.36 -15.69 2.18
CA ASP A 186 -9.61 -14.47 1.44
C ASP A 186 -8.32 -13.63 1.30
N ALA A 187 -7.83 -13.39 0.09
CA ALA A 187 -6.64 -12.58 -0.15
C ALA A 187 -6.94 -11.06 -0.22
N THR A 188 -8.19 -10.64 0.01
CA THR A 188 -8.55 -9.22 0.03
C THR A 188 -7.83 -8.52 1.17
N GLY A 189 -7.12 -7.43 0.87
CA GLY A 189 -6.37 -6.67 1.86
C GLY A 189 -5.00 -7.25 2.24
N ALA A 190 -4.58 -8.39 1.66
CA ALA A 190 -3.26 -8.98 1.96
C ALA A 190 -2.10 -8.02 1.67
N GLY A 191 -2.14 -7.32 0.54
CA GLY A 191 -1.15 -6.30 0.17
C GLY A 191 -1.16 -5.12 1.13
N ASP A 192 -2.36 -4.69 1.55
CA ASP A 192 -2.52 -3.58 2.50
C ASP A 192 -2.02 -3.98 3.89
N ALA A 193 -2.31 -5.22 4.35
CA ALA A 193 -1.80 -5.77 5.60
C ALA A 193 -0.27 -5.90 5.61
N PHE A 194 0.31 -6.37 4.49
CA PHE A 194 1.76 -6.41 4.30
C PHE A 194 2.37 -5.02 4.46
N TRP A 195 1.84 -4.07 3.70
CA TRP A 195 2.42 -2.73 3.67
C TRP A 195 2.19 -1.97 4.96
N GLY A 196 1.03 -2.09 5.56
CA GLY A 196 0.74 -1.53 6.89
C GLY A 196 1.70 -2.06 7.96
N GLY A 197 1.94 -3.37 7.99
CA GLY A 197 2.92 -3.99 8.89
C GLY A 197 4.35 -3.50 8.64
N PHE A 198 4.75 -3.39 7.37
CA PHE A 198 6.06 -2.85 6.99
C PHE A 198 6.24 -1.40 7.46
N LEU A 199 5.27 -0.52 7.16
CA LEU A 199 5.30 0.89 7.54
C LEU A 199 5.26 1.07 9.07
N TYR A 200 4.52 0.22 9.80
CA TYR A 200 4.53 0.21 11.25
C TYR A 200 5.95 -0.03 11.80
N LYS A 201 6.65 -1.06 11.32
CA LYS A 201 8.03 -1.37 11.75
C LYS A 201 9.01 -0.27 11.39
N LEU A 202 8.87 0.32 10.21
CA LEU A 202 9.67 1.47 9.81
C LEU A 202 9.45 2.66 10.76
N ALA A 203 8.19 3.01 11.05
CA ALA A 203 7.86 4.12 11.95
C ALA A 203 8.31 3.87 13.39
N GLU A 204 8.26 2.59 13.85
CA GLU A 204 8.73 2.17 15.17
C GLU A 204 10.26 2.29 15.29
N SER A 205 11.01 2.00 14.21
CA SER A 205 12.47 2.06 14.22
C SER A 205 13.04 3.45 14.54
N GLY A 206 12.30 4.50 14.22
CA GLY A 206 12.74 5.89 14.39
C GLY A 206 13.95 6.29 13.54
N LYS A 207 14.44 5.40 12.66
CA LYS A 207 15.61 5.63 11.82
C LYS A 207 15.27 6.43 10.55
N LYS A 208 16.25 7.16 10.04
CA LYS A 208 16.15 7.77 8.71
C LYS A 208 16.35 6.69 7.64
N LEU A 209 15.71 6.85 6.48
CA LEU A 209 15.77 5.87 5.39
C LEU A 209 17.21 5.57 4.93
N CYS A 210 18.08 6.57 4.90
CA CYS A 210 19.49 6.41 4.51
C CYS A 210 20.34 5.62 5.52
N GLU A 211 19.89 5.50 6.77
CA GLU A 211 20.58 4.75 7.83
C GLU A 211 20.26 3.25 7.78
N LEU A 212 19.12 2.89 7.21
CA LEU A 212 18.65 1.52 7.15
C LEU A 212 19.58 0.63 6.31
N THR A 213 19.76 -0.61 6.79
CA THR A 213 20.44 -1.67 6.06
C THR A 213 19.43 -2.57 5.34
N PRO A 214 19.82 -3.34 4.32
CA PRO A 214 18.95 -4.32 3.69
C PRO A 214 18.39 -5.34 4.69
N GLU A 215 19.17 -5.73 5.69
CA GLU A 215 18.77 -6.69 6.73
C GLU A 215 17.64 -6.12 7.58
N GLU A 216 17.75 -4.87 8.06
CA GLU A 216 16.69 -4.21 8.82
C GLU A 216 15.41 -4.05 7.99
N VAL A 217 15.54 -3.68 6.72
CA VAL A 217 14.39 -3.58 5.81
C VAL A 217 13.76 -4.97 5.58
N SER A 218 14.57 -6.03 5.56
CA SER A 218 14.06 -7.40 5.47
C SER A 218 13.28 -7.83 6.72
N GLU A 219 13.66 -7.37 7.91
CA GLU A 219 12.89 -7.59 9.14
C GLU A 219 11.52 -6.89 9.09
N PHE A 220 11.46 -5.68 8.51
CA PHE A 220 10.18 -4.99 8.30
C PHE A 220 9.28 -5.76 7.32
N ALA A 221 9.87 -6.30 6.26
CA ALA A 221 9.14 -7.13 5.30
C ALA A 221 8.71 -8.48 5.88
N ASP A 222 9.50 -9.07 6.78
CA ASP A 222 9.10 -10.29 7.49
C ASP A 222 7.86 -10.05 8.35
N PHE A 223 7.83 -8.94 9.08
CA PHE A 223 6.65 -8.53 9.84
C PHE A 223 5.44 -8.25 8.92
N GLY A 224 5.67 -7.61 7.77
CA GLY A 224 4.66 -7.41 6.74
C GLY A 224 4.11 -8.72 6.18
N ASN A 225 4.98 -9.68 5.86
CA ASN A 225 4.60 -11.03 5.41
C ASN A 225 3.77 -11.77 6.47
N ALA A 226 4.15 -11.66 7.74
CA ALA A 226 3.38 -12.25 8.84
C ALA A 226 1.98 -11.60 8.96
N SER A 227 1.91 -10.27 8.83
CA SER A 227 0.64 -9.52 8.84
C SER A 227 -0.28 -9.97 7.70
N ALA A 228 0.25 -10.05 6.48
CA ALA A 228 -0.49 -10.54 5.32
C ALA A 228 -0.96 -12.00 5.51
N SER A 229 -0.10 -12.84 6.08
CA SER A 229 -0.42 -14.26 6.32
C SER A 229 -1.59 -14.45 7.28
N VAL A 230 -1.67 -13.63 8.34
CA VAL A 230 -2.81 -13.67 9.27
C VAL A 230 -4.07 -13.08 8.62
N CYS A 231 -3.93 -12.00 7.86
CA CYS A 231 -5.04 -11.35 7.17
C CYS A 231 -5.77 -12.33 6.25
N VAL A 232 -5.04 -13.07 5.42
CA VAL A 232 -5.65 -13.97 4.41
C VAL A 232 -6.36 -15.19 5.02
N GLU A 233 -6.17 -15.49 6.29
CA GLU A 233 -6.86 -16.56 7.00
C GLU A 233 -8.30 -16.19 7.42
N ASN A 234 -8.71 -14.95 7.17
CA ASN A 234 -10.03 -14.41 7.51
C ASN A 234 -10.71 -13.76 6.30
N TYR A 235 -12.04 -13.64 6.34
CA TYR A 235 -12.79 -12.96 5.30
C TYR A 235 -12.76 -11.44 5.45
N GLY A 236 -12.67 -10.75 4.32
CA GLY A 236 -12.71 -9.29 4.23
C GLY A 236 -11.32 -8.66 4.43
N ALA A 237 -11.24 -7.34 4.18
CA ALA A 237 -10.01 -6.57 4.35
C ALA A 237 -9.88 -6.01 5.78
N ILE A 238 -10.65 -4.96 6.10
CA ILE A 238 -10.58 -4.29 7.41
C ILE A 238 -10.85 -5.24 8.58
N PRO A 239 -11.91 -6.09 8.56
CA PRO A 239 -12.16 -7.03 9.65
C PRO A 239 -11.09 -8.11 9.82
N ALA A 240 -10.32 -8.39 8.75
CA ALA A 240 -9.25 -9.39 8.73
C ALA A 240 -7.88 -8.84 9.15
N MET A 241 -7.74 -7.51 9.34
CA MET A 241 -6.45 -6.93 9.75
C MET A 241 -6.02 -7.48 11.10
N PRO A 242 -4.77 -7.99 11.21
CA PRO A 242 -4.30 -8.63 12.42
C PRO A 242 -3.99 -7.62 13.53
N THR A 243 -4.11 -8.06 14.77
CA THR A 243 -3.53 -7.36 15.92
C THR A 243 -2.02 -7.60 15.96
N LEU A 244 -1.29 -6.72 16.67
CA LEU A 244 0.15 -6.88 16.90
C LEU A 244 0.48 -8.25 17.52
N GLU A 245 -0.32 -8.69 18.49
CA GLU A 245 -0.12 -9.98 19.17
C GLU A 245 -0.22 -11.17 18.20
N GLN A 246 -1.21 -11.14 17.28
CA GLN A 246 -1.38 -12.18 16.26
C GLN A 246 -0.17 -12.24 15.31
N VAL A 247 0.35 -11.09 14.88
CA VAL A 247 1.53 -11.03 13.99
C VAL A 247 2.76 -11.57 14.69
N LEU A 248 3.04 -11.14 15.93
CA LEU A 248 4.19 -11.60 16.72
C LEU A 248 4.10 -13.11 17.01
N LYS A 249 2.91 -13.63 17.30
CA LYS A 249 2.68 -15.06 17.46
C LYS A 249 3.01 -15.82 16.18
N LYS A 250 2.52 -15.36 15.03
CA LYS A 250 2.79 -15.98 13.72
C LYS A 250 4.29 -16.04 13.43
N GLN A 251 5.02 -14.94 13.62
CA GLN A 251 6.48 -14.91 13.45
C GLN A 251 7.18 -15.94 14.36
N LYS A 252 6.80 -15.97 15.65
CA LYS A 252 7.40 -16.89 16.62
C LYS A 252 7.20 -18.35 16.25
N GLU A 253 6.01 -18.73 15.81
CA GLU A 253 5.66 -20.11 15.49
C GLU A 253 6.43 -20.65 14.26
N GLU A 254 6.77 -19.82 13.29
CA GLU A 254 7.36 -20.26 12.02
C GLU A 254 8.85 -19.92 11.84
N ARG A 255 9.36 -18.86 12.50
CA ARG A 255 10.78 -18.47 12.38
C ARG A 255 11.68 -19.05 13.48
N GLN A 256 11.10 -19.61 14.53
CA GLN A 256 11.85 -20.25 15.62
C GLN A 256 11.93 -21.79 15.47
N LYS A 257 11.41 -22.33 14.37
CA LYS A 257 11.57 -23.74 13.98
C LYS A 257 12.76 -23.89 13.03
#